data_62ced9e580bc0db63960fff1c8a64057
#
_entry.id   62ced9e580bc0db63960fff1c8a64057
#
_cell.length_a   1.000
_cell.length_b   1.000
_cell.length_c   1.000
_cell.angle_alpha   90.00
_cell.angle_beta   90.00
_cell.angle_gamma   90.00
#
_symmetry.space_group_name_H-M   'P 1'
#
loop_
_entity.id
_entity.type
_entity.pdbx_description
1 polymer ?
#
loop_
_entity_poly.entity_id
_entity_poly.type
_entity_poly.pdbx_seq_one_letter_code
_entity_poly.pdbx_strand_id
1 'polypeptide(L)'
;LHKTILFITHDLNEALRICNRVCILRDGYVVQIGTAEEILTQPADGYVAEFVQDVDQGRVIDVASMVNPPAIIDPGSTLVAAVDSLGDRQGGFVVDADGRPTGLLHVGAASSALAHGTTALADVLQTDFETTTMEARLNHNYAAAGRGLPIAVIDEAGRLVGELEPREIMEEMGRVEELVDGFEREKFL
;
A
#
# COMPACT_ATOMS: atom_id res chain seq x y z
N LEU A 1 27.45 -9.16 -16.18
CA LEU A 1 28.36 -9.84 -15.27
C LEU A 1 27.60 -10.24 -14.01
N HIS A 2 27.21 -11.53 -13.86
CA HIS A 2 26.61 -12.03 -12.63
C HIS A 2 27.74 -12.26 -11.61
N LYS A 3 28.00 -11.25 -10.77
CA LYS A 3 28.98 -11.36 -9.67
C LYS A 3 28.25 -11.25 -8.34
N THR A 4 28.61 -12.12 -7.41
CA THR A 4 28.22 -11.96 -6.01
C THR A 4 29.10 -10.89 -5.37
N ILE A 5 28.47 -9.91 -4.73
CA ILE A 5 29.13 -8.83 -3.99
C ILE A 5 28.72 -8.96 -2.54
N LEU A 6 29.67 -9.03 -1.64
CA LEU A 6 29.44 -8.92 -0.20
C LEU A 6 29.73 -7.46 0.20
N PHE A 7 28.70 -6.82 0.75
CA PHE A 7 28.76 -5.44 1.23
C PHE A 7 28.57 -5.41 2.76
N ILE A 8 29.44 -4.71 3.47
CA ILE A 8 29.37 -4.57 4.93
C ILE A 8 29.14 -3.10 5.24
N THR A 9 28.08 -2.81 5.93
CA THR A 9 27.71 -1.45 6.36
C THR A 9 27.02 -1.50 7.73
N HIS A 10 26.99 -0.37 8.42
CA HIS A 10 26.15 -0.14 9.59
C HIS A 10 24.87 0.67 9.22
N ASP A 11 24.77 1.12 7.97
CA ASP A 11 23.59 1.80 7.45
C ASP A 11 22.61 0.78 6.86
N LEU A 12 21.55 0.48 7.63
CA LEU A 12 20.52 -0.47 7.23
C LEU A 12 19.73 0.02 6.02
N ASN A 13 19.43 1.33 5.95
CA ASN A 13 18.70 1.90 4.82
C ASN A 13 19.45 1.71 3.49
N GLU A 14 20.78 1.86 3.53
CA GLU A 14 21.63 1.61 2.37
C GLU A 14 21.60 0.11 1.99
N ALA A 15 21.79 -0.78 2.97
CA ALA A 15 21.75 -2.23 2.74
C ALA A 15 20.43 -2.70 2.13
N LEU A 16 19.30 -2.27 2.70
CA LEU A 16 17.96 -2.65 2.21
C LEU A 16 17.65 -2.16 0.80
N ARG A 17 18.30 -1.07 0.36
CA ARG A 17 18.10 -0.51 -0.99
C ARG A 17 18.91 -1.21 -2.09
N ILE A 18 20.10 -1.73 -1.77
CA ILE A 18 21.05 -2.21 -2.79
C ILE A 18 21.27 -3.73 -2.75
N CYS A 19 20.97 -4.39 -1.63
CA CYS A 19 21.24 -5.81 -1.44
C CYS A 19 20.02 -6.67 -1.79
N ASN A 20 20.24 -7.81 -2.46
CA ASN A 20 19.20 -8.81 -2.67
C ASN A 20 18.86 -9.55 -1.38
N ARG A 21 19.84 -9.71 -0.48
CA ARG A 21 19.68 -10.31 0.85
C ARG A 21 20.53 -9.56 1.85
N VAL A 22 20.01 -9.42 3.06
CA VAL A 22 20.67 -8.79 4.19
C VAL A 22 20.93 -9.85 5.27
N CYS A 23 22.10 -9.78 5.91
CA CYS A 23 22.47 -10.60 7.06
C CYS A 23 22.68 -9.66 8.25
N ILE A 24 21.84 -9.78 9.28
CA ILE A 24 21.99 -9.03 10.52
C ILE A 24 22.83 -9.81 11.50
N LEU A 25 23.84 -9.14 12.06
CA LEU A 25 24.79 -9.72 13.00
C LEU A 25 24.68 -9.02 14.36
N ARG A 26 24.77 -9.82 15.44
CA ARG A 26 24.90 -9.33 16.80
C ARG A 26 26.02 -10.08 17.49
N ASP A 27 26.98 -9.36 18.06
CA ASP A 27 28.12 -9.92 18.80
C ASP A 27 28.91 -10.99 18.00
N GLY A 28 28.98 -10.83 16.66
CA GLY A 28 29.65 -11.75 15.75
C GLY A 28 28.82 -12.96 15.33
N TYR A 29 27.59 -13.11 15.82
CA TYR A 29 26.67 -14.18 15.44
C TYR A 29 25.61 -13.68 14.47
N VAL A 30 25.21 -14.56 13.53
CA VAL A 30 24.09 -14.28 12.62
C VAL A 30 22.78 -14.37 13.41
N VAL A 31 22.01 -13.29 13.39
CA VAL A 31 20.67 -13.24 14.00
C VAL A 31 19.59 -13.53 12.96
N GLN A 32 19.67 -12.88 11.79
CA GLN A 32 18.71 -13.11 10.71
C GLN A 32 19.39 -12.94 9.34
N ILE A 33 18.93 -13.73 8.36
CA ILE A 33 19.26 -13.56 6.94
C ILE A 33 17.97 -13.61 6.16
N GLY A 34 17.69 -12.57 5.36
CA GLY A 34 16.48 -12.49 4.55
C GLY A 34 16.58 -11.44 3.46
N THR A 35 15.50 -11.31 2.69
CA THR A 35 15.28 -10.16 1.82
C THR A 35 14.98 -8.91 2.67
N ALA A 36 15.01 -7.74 2.07
CA ALA A 36 14.63 -6.51 2.76
C ALA A 36 13.21 -6.61 3.34
N GLU A 37 12.27 -7.14 2.56
CA GLU A 37 10.88 -7.34 2.97
C GLU A 37 10.76 -8.30 4.16
N GLU A 38 11.42 -9.47 4.10
CA GLU A 38 11.41 -10.45 5.21
C GLU A 38 11.97 -9.87 6.51
N ILE A 39 13.06 -9.09 6.43
CA ILE A 39 13.69 -8.46 7.60
C ILE A 39 12.76 -7.43 8.24
N LEU A 40 12.03 -6.65 7.43
CA LEU A 40 11.15 -5.59 7.91
C LEU A 40 9.81 -6.12 8.42
N THR A 41 9.22 -7.10 7.74
CA THR A 41 7.86 -7.57 8.05
C THR A 41 7.84 -8.75 9.02
N GLN A 42 8.95 -9.48 9.16
CA GLN A 42 9.09 -10.69 9.99
C GLN A 42 10.42 -10.68 10.75
N PRO A 43 10.65 -9.71 11.66
CA PRO A 43 11.87 -9.68 12.46
C PRO A 43 11.97 -10.95 13.35
N ALA A 44 13.17 -11.56 13.38
CA ALA A 44 13.41 -12.82 14.05
C ALA A 44 13.35 -12.69 15.60
N ASP A 45 13.68 -11.53 16.12
CA ASP A 45 13.64 -11.23 17.56
C ASP A 45 13.50 -9.72 17.82
N GLY A 46 13.40 -9.34 19.10
CA GLY A 46 13.28 -7.95 19.51
C GLY A 46 14.47 -7.08 19.15
N TYR A 47 15.67 -7.65 19.01
CA TYR A 47 16.85 -6.90 18.55
C TYR A 47 16.71 -6.49 17.08
N VAL A 48 16.25 -7.42 16.22
CA VAL A 48 16.00 -7.10 14.81
C VAL A 48 14.85 -6.10 14.68
N ALA A 49 13.76 -6.29 15.45
CA ALA A 49 12.62 -5.36 15.44
C ALA A 49 13.05 -3.93 15.82
N GLU A 50 13.82 -3.76 16.91
CA GLU A 50 14.40 -2.48 17.33
C GLU A 50 15.34 -1.89 16.26
N PHE A 51 16.12 -2.74 15.60
CA PHE A 51 17.07 -2.33 14.56
C PHE A 51 16.38 -1.80 13.29
N VAL A 52 15.18 -2.27 12.98
CA VAL A 52 14.42 -1.88 11.78
C VAL A 52 13.31 -0.85 12.04
N GLN A 53 13.04 -0.50 13.29
CA GLN A 53 11.92 0.38 13.66
C GLN A 53 11.93 1.75 12.98
N ASP A 54 13.13 2.31 12.76
CA ASP A 54 13.30 3.64 12.12
C ASP A 54 13.34 3.57 10.59
N VAL A 55 13.17 2.37 10.01
CA VAL A 55 13.20 2.20 8.56
C VAL A 55 11.82 2.45 7.97
N ASP A 56 11.75 3.37 7.02
CA ASP A 56 10.56 3.55 6.20
C ASP A 56 10.33 2.30 5.31
N GLN A 57 9.46 1.40 5.79
CA GLN A 57 9.15 0.12 5.11
C GLN A 57 8.59 0.33 3.70
N GLY A 58 7.84 1.40 3.49
CA GLY A 58 7.29 1.70 2.19
C GLY A 58 8.33 1.94 1.10
N ARG A 59 9.62 2.10 1.47
CA ARG A 59 10.73 2.16 0.51
C ARG A 59 11.14 0.80 -0.03
N VAL A 60 10.68 -0.28 0.58
CA VAL A 60 11.07 -1.66 0.25
C VAL A 60 9.89 -2.49 -0.20
N ILE A 61 8.70 -2.17 0.31
CA ILE A 61 7.46 -2.86 -0.04
C ILE A 61 6.97 -2.36 -1.39
N ASP A 62 6.72 -3.29 -2.31
CA ASP A 62 6.12 -3.01 -3.61
C ASP A 62 4.59 -2.95 -3.49
N VAL A 63 3.96 -2.10 -4.30
CA VAL A 63 2.51 -2.02 -4.43
C VAL A 63 1.90 -3.40 -4.71
N ALA A 64 2.57 -4.24 -5.49
CA ALA A 64 2.11 -5.59 -5.85
C ALA A 64 1.79 -6.48 -4.64
N SER A 65 2.43 -6.26 -3.49
CA SER A 65 2.18 -7.06 -2.27
C SER A 65 0.91 -6.66 -1.50
N MET A 66 0.34 -5.49 -1.82
CA MET A 66 -0.82 -4.91 -1.12
C MET A 66 -2.02 -4.62 -2.03
N VAL A 67 -1.89 -4.94 -3.32
CA VAL A 67 -2.94 -4.64 -4.29
C VAL A 67 -4.16 -5.52 -4.08
N ASN A 68 -5.34 -4.90 -4.08
CA ASN A 68 -6.63 -5.56 -4.05
C ASN A 68 -7.27 -5.60 -5.44
N PRO A 69 -8.20 -6.54 -5.71
CA PRO A 69 -9.05 -6.49 -6.90
C PRO A 69 -9.82 -5.16 -6.92
N PRO A 70 -9.86 -4.44 -8.06
CA PRO A 70 -10.48 -3.13 -8.11
C PRO A 70 -12.01 -3.21 -8.01
N ALA A 71 -12.63 -2.26 -7.33
CA ALA A 71 -14.07 -2.07 -7.38
C ALA A 71 -14.44 -1.34 -8.67
N ILE A 72 -15.03 -2.05 -9.63
CA ILE A 72 -15.46 -1.49 -10.92
C ILE A 72 -16.95 -1.17 -10.87
N ILE A 73 -17.28 0.08 -11.20
CA ILE A 73 -18.63 0.61 -11.23
C ILE A 73 -19.11 0.67 -12.70
N ASP A 74 -20.30 0.17 -12.97
CA ASP A 74 -20.95 0.31 -14.28
C ASP A 74 -21.28 1.79 -14.54
N PRO A 75 -20.73 2.42 -15.60
CA PRO A 75 -21.02 3.82 -15.95
C PRO A 75 -22.48 4.10 -16.23
N GLY A 76 -23.28 3.08 -16.59
CA GLY A 76 -24.73 3.18 -16.84
C GLY A 76 -25.59 3.07 -15.58
N SER A 77 -24.99 2.81 -14.41
CA SER A 77 -25.75 2.66 -13.17
C SER A 77 -26.25 4.00 -12.62
N THR A 78 -27.31 3.93 -11.81
CA THR A 78 -27.72 5.09 -10.98
C THR A 78 -26.72 5.26 -9.82
N LEU A 79 -26.66 6.45 -9.24
CA LEU A 79 -25.79 6.73 -8.11
C LEU A 79 -26.07 5.80 -6.92
N VAL A 80 -27.35 5.48 -6.65
CA VAL A 80 -27.74 4.53 -5.59
C VAL A 80 -27.20 3.13 -5.88
N ALA A 81 -27.40 2.62 -7.10
CA ALA A 81 -26.92 1.29 -7.47
C ALA A 81 -25.38 1.21 -7.46
N ALA A 82 -24.70 2.27 -7.84
CA ALA A 82 -23.24 2.38 -7.77
C ALA A 82 -22.75 2.26 -6.33
N VAL A 83 -23.36 3.01 -5.39
CA VAL A 83 -23.01 2.93 -3.95
C VAL A 83 -23.30 1.54 -3.39
N ASP A 84 -24.47 0.96 -3.70
CA ASP A 84 -24.84 -0.37 -3.23
C ASP A 84 -23.86 -1.46 -3.73
N SER A 85 -23.31 -1.31 -4.94
CA SER A 85 -22.35 -2.25 -5.51
C SER A 85 -20.97 -2.24 -4.81
N LEU A 86 -20.62 -1.16 -4.11
CA LEU A 86 -19.35 -1.02 -3.39
C LEU A 86 -19.31 -1.79 -2.05
N GLY A 87 -20.48 -2.08 -1.44
CA GLY A 87 -20.54 -2.73 -0.13
C GLY A 87 -19.80 -1.91 0.94
N ASP A 88 -18.81 -2.52 1.58
CA ASP A 88 -18.01 -1.90 2.66
C ASP A 88 -16.83 -1.06 2.16
N ARG A 89 -16.63 -0.99 0.84
CA ARG A 89 -15.53 -0.22 0.24
C ARG A 89 -15.78 1.28 0.32
N GLN A 90 -14.68 2.06 0.43
CA GLN A 90 -14.76 3.52 0.50
C GLN A 90 -14.99 4.19 -0.86
N GLY A 91 -14.77 3.47 -1.95
CA GLY A 91 -14.96 3.97 -3.30
C GLY A 91 -14.75 2.91 -4.37
N GLY A 92 -14.86 3.31 -5.63
CA GLY A 92 -14.61 2.44 -6.78
C GLY A 92 -14.45 3.24 -8.07
N PHE A 93 -14.01 2.58 -9.12
CA PHE A 93 -13.61 3.21 -10.37
C PHE A 93 -14.59 2.90 -11.50
N VAL A 94 -14.88 3.91 -12.30
CA VAL A 94 -15.50 3.75 -13.61
C VAL A 94 -14.38 3.61 -14.62
N VAL A 95 -14.51 2.63 -15.53
CA VAL A 95 -13.53 2.37 -16.59
C VAL A 95 -14.15 2.59 -17.98
N ASP A 96 -13.32 2.94 -18.94
CA ASP A 96 -13.70 3.01 -20.34
C ASP A 96 -13.74 1.60 -21.01
N ALA A 97 -14.02 1.57 -22.32
CA ALA A 97 -14.08 0.33 -23.10
C ALA A 97 -12.71 -0.39 -23.20
N ASP A 98 -11.62 0.33 -22.99
CA ASP A 98 -10.25 -0.21 -22.97
C ASP A 98 -9.83 -0.67 -21.57
N GLY A 99 -10.68 -0.49 -20.54
CA GLY A 99 -10.43 -0.83 -19.15
C GLY A 99 -9.60 0.21 -18.38
N ARG A 100 -9.48 1.43 -18.93
CA ARG A 100 -8.76 2.52 -18.25
C ARG A 100 -9.68 3.24 -17.28
N PRO A 101 -9.22 3.58 -16.06
CA PRO A 101 -10.02 4.31 -15.10
C PRO A 101 -10.27 5.74 -15.58
N THR A 102 -11.54 6.15 -15.62
CA THR A 102 -12.00 7.47 -16.09
C THR A 102 -12.63 8.31 -15.01
N GLY A 103 -12.98 7.69 -13.87
CA GLY A 103 -13.57 8.40 -12.74
C GLY A 103 -13.52 7.54 -11.48
N LEU A 104 -13.42 8.21 -10.35
CA LEU A 104 -13.50 7.64 -9.00
C LEU A 104 -14.80 8.09 -8.33
N LEU A 105 -15.60 7.16 -7.83
CA LEU A 105 -16.72 7.43 -6.93
C LEU A 105 -16.26 7.20 -5.49
N HIS A 106 -16.35 8.21 -4.66
CA HIS A 106 -16.15 8.10 -3.21
C HIS A 106 -17.50 8.01 -2.51
N VAL A 107 -17.70 7.02 -1.63
CA VAL A 107 -18.99 6.76 -0.96
C VAL A 107 -19.47 7.95 -0.14
N GLY A 108 -18.58 8.66 0.56
CA GLY A 108 -18.94 9.86 1.32
C GLY A 108 -19.45 10.99 0.46
N ALA A 109 -18.83 11.22 -0.72
CA ALA A 109 -19.29 12.23 -1.68
C ALA A 109 -20.64 11.82 -2.31
N ALA A 110 -20.79 10.54 -2.65
CA ALA A 110 -22.02 9.99 -3.18
C ALA A 110 -23.20 10.13 -2.19
N SER A 111 -22.98 9.78 -0.93
CA SER A 111 -23.99 9.89 0.13
C SER A 111 -24.43 11.35 0.36
N SER A 112 -23.47 12.29 0.33
CA SER A 112 -23.78 13.71 0.40
C SER A 112 -24.59 14.19 -0.79
N ALA A 113 -24.22 13.79 -2.02
CA ALA A 113 -24.93 14.14 -3.23
C ALA A 113 -26.37 13.61 -3.26
N LEU A 114 -26.57 12.35 -2.84
CA LEU A 114 -27.89 11.74 -2.70
C LEU A 114 -28.78 12.53 -1.70
N ALA A 115 -28.22 12.97 -0.58
CA ALA A 115 -28.95 13.77 0.41
C ALA A 115 -29.41 15.12 -0.16
N HIS A 116 -28.71 15.64 -1.19
CA HIS A 116 -29.07 16.87 -1.91
C HIS A 116 -29.90 16.63 -3.18
N GLY A 117 -30.33 15.36 -3.44
CA GLY A 117 -31.20 15.01 -4.55
C GLY A 117 -30.47 14.70 -5.87
N THR A 118 -29.15 14.62 -5.88
CA THR A 118 -28.39 14.18 -7.05
C THR A 118 -28.58 12.68 -7.24
N THR A 119 -28.92 12.25 -8.46
CA THR A 119 -29.15 10.83 -8.81
C THR A 119 -28.25 10.32 -9.93
N ALA A 120 -27.63 11.24 -10.69
CA ALA A 120 -26.75 10.89 -11.80
C ALA A 120 -25.33 10.61 -11.27
N LEU A 121 -24.81 9.44 -11.61
CA LEU A 121 -23.44 9.02 -11.23
C LEU A 121 -22.40 10.01 -11.77
N ALA A 122 -22.55 10.46 -13.00
CA ALA A 122 -21.60 11.34 -13.68
C ALA A 122 -21.37 12.69 -12.96
N ASP A 123 -22.36 13.17 -12.20
CA ASP A 123 -22.27 14.45 -11.49
C ASP A 123 -21.42 14.37 -10.22
N VAL A 124 -21.05 13.15 -9.80
CA VAL A 124 -20.33 12.89 -8.52
C VAL A 124 -18.97 12.27 -8.76
N LEU A 125 -18.69 11.81 -9.98
CA LEU A 125 -17.41 11.22 -10.31
C LEU A 125 -16.27 12.25 -10.24
N GLN A 126 -15.21 11.87 -9.53
CA GLN A 126 -13.97 12.63 -9.50
C GLN A 126 -13.08 12.14 -10.65
N THR A 127 -12.64 13.05 -11.51
CA THR A 127 -11.72 12.75 -12.62
C THR A 127 -10.25 12.99 -12.26
N ASP A 128 -10.00 13.71 -11.16
CA ASP A 128 -8.68 13.92 -10.57
C ASP A 128 -8.50 12.92 -9.41
N PHE A 129 -7.96 11.76 -9.71
CA PHE A 129 -7.64 10.69 -8.75
C PHE A 129 -6.22 10.19 -8.98
N GLU A 130 -5.65 9.58 -7.95
CA GLU A 130 -4.26 9.11 -7.98
C GLU A 130 -4.16 7.74 -8.65
N THR A 131 -3.05 7.55 -9.38
CA THR A 131 -2.70 6.28 -10.01
C THR A 131 -1.30 5.85 -9.62
N THR A 132 -1.08 4.53 -9.57
CA THR A 132 0.21 3.91 -9.32
C THR A 132 0.39 2.66 -10.17
N THR A 133 1.54 2.00 -10.11
CA THR A 133 1.81 0.73 -10.80
C THR A 133 2.19 -0.37 -9.80
N MET A 134 2.14 -1.63 -10.24
CA MET A 134 2.51 -2.79 -9.41
C MET A 134 3.95 -2.70 -8.89
N GLU A 135 4.87 -2.15 -9.70
CA GLU A 135 6.30 -2.05 -9.40
C GLU A 135 6.66 -0.81 -8.58
N ALA A 136 5.71 0.08 -8.35
CA ALA A 136 5.93 1.27 -7.53
C ALA A 136 6.18 0.88 -6.08
N ARG A 137 6.99 1.68 -5.38
CA ARG A 137 7.19 1.53 -3.94
C ARG A 137 6.01 2.14 -3.18
N LEU A 138 5.67 1.51 -2.06
CA LEU A 138 4.51 1.92 -1.26
C LEU A 138 4.62 3.36 -0.77
N ASN A 139 5.82 3.81 -0.37
CA ASN A 139 6.06 5.17 0.12
C ASN A 139 5.73 6.26 -0.91
N HIS A 140 5.76 5.96 -2.20
CA HIS A 140 5.35 6.92 -3.23
C HIS A 140 3.85 7.23 -3.17
N ASN A 141 3.08 6.38 -2.50
CA ASN A 141 1.62 6.49 -2.39
C ASN A 141 1.15 7.08 -1.06
N TYR A 142 2.05 7.41 -0.11
CA TYR A 142 1.68 7.92 1.21
C TYR A 142 0.89 9.24 1.15
N ALA A 143 1.33 10.18 0.30
CA ALA A 143 0.64 11.45 0.14
C ALA A 143 -0.77 11.28 -0.46
N ALA A 144 -0.92 10.32 -1.37
CA ALA A 144 -2.21 9.96 -1.96
C ALA A 144 -3.11 9.26 -0.94
N ALA A 145 -2.59 8.29 -0.18
CA ALA A 145 -3.30 7.61 0.89
C ALA A 145 -3.81 8.57 1.97
N GLY A 146 -3.04 9.62 2.29
CA GLY A 146 -3.45 10.66 3.23
C GLY A 146 -4.71 11.44 2.84
N ARG A 147 -5.17 11.34 1.58
CA ARG A 147 -6.46 11.91 1.14
C ARG A 147 -7.66 11.01 1.49
N GLY A 148 -7.43 9.77 1.93
CA GLY A 148 -8.46 8.81 2.28
C GLY A 148 -9.24 8.24 1.09
N LEU A 149 -8.71 8.36 -0.13
CA LEU A 149 -9.33 7.88 -1.37
C LEU A 149 -8.56 6.67 -1.92
N PRO A 150 -9.27 5.66 -2.49
CA PRO A 150 -8.60 4.55 -3.17
C PRO A 150 -7.67 5.05 -4.28
N ILE A 151 -6.54 4.36 -4.45
CA ILE A 151 -5.54 4.67 -5.49
C ILE A 151 -5.64 3.60 -6.57
N ALA A 152 -5.82 4.02 -7.82
CA ALA A 152 -5.92 3.10 -8.95
C ALA A 152 -4.55 2.50 -9.29
N VAL A 153 -4.45 1.18 -9.32
CA VAL A 153 -3.26 0.48 -9.81
C VAL A 153 -3.46 0.16 -11.29
N ILE A 154 -2.57 0.69 -12.13
CA ILE A 154 -2.66 0.56 -13.59
C ILE A 154 -1.47 -0.20 -14.18
N ASP A 155 -1.71 -0.87 -15.30
CA ASP A 155 -0.65 -1.50 -16.10
C ASP A 155 0.03 -0.50 -17.06
N GLU A 156 1.02 -0.98 -17.83
CA GLU A 156 1.73 -0.17 -18.83
C GLU A 156 0.82 0.38 -19.93
N ALA A 157 -0.35 -0.23 -20.18
CA ALA A 157 -1.35 0.24 -21.14
C ALA A 157 -2.34 1.25 -20.52
N GLY A 158 -2.19 1.54 -19.21
CA GLY A 158 -3.06 2.43 -18.44
C GLY A 158 -4.38 1.77 -18.00
N ARG A 159 -4.49 0.44 -18.07
CA ARG A 159 -5.69 -0.29 -17.65
C ARG A 159 -5.68 -0.53 -16.15
N LEU A 160 -6.84 -0.43 -15.54
CA LEU A 160 -7.03 -0.72 -14.12
C LEU A 160 -6.82 -2.23 -13.85
N VAL A 161 -5.82 -2.55 -13.05
CA VAL A 161 -5.48 -3.94 -12.68
C VAL A 161 -5.66 -4.21 -11.20
N GLY A 162 -5.85 -3.17 -10.38
CA GLY A 162 -6.05 -3.28 -8.95
C GLY A 162 -6.36 -1.93 -8.32
N GLU A 163 -6.48 -1.96 -7.01
CA GLU A 163 -6.58 -0.75 -6.18
C GLU A 163 -5.80 -0.91 -4.88
N LEU A 164 -5.33 0.21 -4.33
CA LEU A 164 -4.78 0.30 -2.98
C LEU A 164 -5.79 1.01 -2.09
N GLU A 165 -6.09 0.39 -0.95
CA GLU A 165 -6.91 0.99 0.09
C GLU A 165 -6.04 1.83 1.03
N PRO A 166 -6.33 3.13 1.23
CA PRO A 166 -5.54 3.99 2.11
C PRO A 166 -5.37 3.46 3.52
N ARG A 167 -6.42 2.81 4.05
CA ARG A 167 -6.41 2.21 5.39
C ARG A 167 -5.34 1.12 5.52
N GLU A 168 -5.21 0.25 4.52
CA GLU A 168 -4.23 -0.83 4.53
C GLU A 168 -2.79 -0.30 4.49
N ILE A 169 -2.56 0.78 3.73
CA ILE A 169 -1.27 1.47 3.71
C ILE A 169 -0.93 2.01 5.11
N MET A 170 -1.89 2.62 5.80
CA MET A 170 -1.69 3.17 7.14
C MET A 170 -1.51 2.06 8.18
N GLU A 171 -2.24 0.94 8.07
CA GLU A 171 -2.08 -0.24 8.94
C GLU A 171 -0.70 -0.87 8.76
N GLU A 172 -0.19 -0.96 7.53
CA GLU A 172 1.16 -1.47 7.27
C GLU A 172 2.24 -0.59 7.90
N MET A 173 2.09 0.73 7.81
CA MET A 173 3.00 1.67 8.47
C MET A 173 2.99 1.54 10.00
N GLY A 174 1.84 1.25 10.61
CA GLY A 174 1.70 1.11 12.07
C GLY A 174 2.15 -0.25 12.62
N ARG A 175 2.27 -1.28 11.79
CA ARG A 175 2.51 -2.66 12.25
C ARG A 175 3.84 -2.84 13.00
N VAL A 176 4.86 -2.07 12.65
CA VAL A 176 6.18 -2.16 13.29
C VAL A 176 6.20 -1.56 14.68
N GLU A 177 5.48 -0.48 14.91
CA GLU A 177 5.36 0.10 16.26
C GLU A 177 4.76 -0.93 17.24
N GLU A 178 3.75 -1.68 16.81
CA GLU A 178 3.13 -2.74 17.63
C GLU A 178 4.07 -3.93 17.87
N LEU A 179 4.89 -4.32 16.88
CA LEU A 179 5.87 -5.41 17.06
C LEU A 179 6.95 -5.04 18.07
N VAL A 180 7.48 -3.83 18.02
CA VAL A 180 8.49 -3.32 18.96
C VAL A 180 7.92 -3.29 20.38
N ASP A 181 6.73 -2.74 20.56
CA ASP A 181 6.02 -2.70 21.84
C ASP A 181 5.74 -4.10 22.42
N GLY A 182 5.44 -5.07 21.56
CA GLY A 182 5.23 -6.47 21.96
C GLY A 182 6.49 -7.11 22.52
N PHE A 183 7.64 -6.93 21.86
CA PHE A 183 8.93 -7.48 22.31
C PHE A 183 9.47 -6.78 23.57
N GLU A 184 9.20 -5.49 23.76
CA GLU A 184 9.60 -4.80 25.01
C GLU A 184 8.82 -5.31 26.22
N ARG A 185 7.54 -5.64 26.07
CA ARG A 185 6.72 -6.21 27.17
C ARG A 185 7.21 -7.60 27.61
N GLU A 186 7.72 -8.43 26.70
CA GLU A 186 8.28 -9.74 27.04
C GLU A 186 9.60 -9.67 27.80
N LYS A 187 10.36 -8.57 27.69
CA LYS A 187 11.62 -8.38 28.45
C LYS A 187 11.40 -8.10 29.95
N PHE A 188 10.18 -7.75 30.37
CA PHE A 188 9.84 -7.40 31.77
C PHE A 188 8.99 -8.46 32.49
N LEU A 189 8.76 -9.64 31.88
CA LEU A 189 8.15 -10.82 32.47
C LEU A 189 9.20 -11.93 32.72
#